data_c91e963335a7daef6b5d54f0259cec27
#
_entry.id   c91e963335a7daef6b5d54f0259cec27
#
_cell.length_a   1.000
_cell.length_b   1.000
_cell.length_c   1.000
_cell.angle_alpha   90.00
_cell.angle_beta   90.00
_cell.angle_gamma   90.00
#
_symmetry.space_group_name_H-M   'P 1'
#
loop_
_entity.id
_entity.type
_entity.pdbx_description
1 polymer ?
#
loop_
_entity_poly.entity_id
_entity_poly.type
_entity_poly.pdbx_seq_one_letter_code
_entity_poly.pdbx_strand_id
1 'polypeptide(L)'
;MKPMAMHFLSGGRVRMRKTVYIPDADRSESIELPVICTLLRHAQGNVLFDTGCHPDVPENPASRWHGMEKFMIPIMPKGENVLSGLSGIGVEADDIDVVICSHLHPDHCGCNAFFRKATLMVHARELEAAQAPEAQAVAAGYLRADWDHPAPAMTPVEGETDVMGDGRIVLLPLPGHTPGMMGALVRLENSGAFLLASDALTRGGQRPIRQRPRCLRNS
;
A
#
# COMPACT_ATOMS: atom_id res chain seq x y z
N MET A 1 -16.79 7.64 23.01
CA MET A 1 -15.84 6.72 22.35
C MET A 1 -14.51 7.44 22.19
N LYS A 2 -13.39 6.73 22.26
CA LYS A 2 -12.08 7.34 22.02
C LYS A 2 -12.00 7.78 20.55
N PRO A 3 -11.57 9.01 20.22
CA PRO A 3 -11.45 9.46 18.84
C PRO A 3 -10.47 8.59 18.06
N MET A 4 -10.74 8.39 16.77
CA MET A 4 -9.81 7.67 15.88
C MET A 4 -8.53 8.48 15.66
N ALA A 5 -7.38 7.84 15.75
CA ALA A 5 -6.07 8.44 15.49
C ALA A 5 -5.42 7.82 14.25
N MET A 6 -4.69 8.64 13.48
CA MET A 6 -3.93 8.24 12.30
C MET A 6 -2.46 8.54 12.51
N HIS A 7 -1.60 7.53 12.25
CA HIS A 7 -0.16 7.64 12.36
C HIS A 7 0.49 7.23 11.04
N PHE A 8 1.37 8.07 10.51
CA PHE A 8 2.20 7.72 9.36
C PHE A 8 3.48 7.06 9.85
N LEU A 9 3.79 5.89 9.29
CA LEU A 9 4.94 5.08 9.62
C LEU A 9 5.80 4.88 8.37
N SER A 10 7.10 4.73 8.54
CA SER A 10 7.97 4.38 7.43
C SER A 10 7.81 2.90 7.07
N GLY A 11 7.56 2.62 5.81
CA GLY A 11 7.65 1.29 5.21
C GLY A 11 9.00 1.07 4.50
N GLY A 12 9.95 2.00 4.69
CA GLY A 12 11.22 2.06 3.98
C GLY A 12 11.26 3.21 2.98
N ARG A 13 12.29 3.23 2.15
CA ARG A 13 12.46 4.15 1.03
C ARG A 13 13.00 3.40 -0.18
N VAL A 14 12.67 3.88 -1.36
CA VAL A 14 13.20 3.34 -2.62
C VAL A 14 13.84 4.46 -3.45
N ARG A 15 14.95 4.15 -4.12
CA ARG A 15 15.58 5.06 -5.09
C ARG A 15 15.40 4.49 -6.47
N MET A 16 14.91 5.30 -7.39
CA MET A 16 14.75 4.91 -8.78
C MET A 16 15.06 6.06 -9.73
N ARG A 17 15.13 5.78 -11.03
CA ARG A 17 15.34 6.84 -12.03
C ARG A 17 14.18 7.81 -12.00
N LYS A 18 14.48 9.10 -11.99
CA LYS A 18 13.47 10.18 -11.97
C LYS A 18 12.56 10.14 -13.20
N THR A 19 13.06 9.63 -14.33
CA THR A 19 12.28 9.47 -15.57
C THR A 19 11.07 8.53 -15.43
N VAL A 20 11.01 7.68 -14.40
CA VAL A 20 9.83 6.85 -14.12
C VAL A 20 8.62 7.71 -13.78
N TYR A 21 8.82 8.83 -13.10
CA TYR A 21 7.76 9.74 -12.66
C TYR A 21 7.71 11.04 -13.45
N ILE A 22 8.85 11.47 -14.00
CA ILE A 22 8.99 12.70 -14.78
C ILE A 22 9.68 12.31 -16.10
N PRO A 23 8.91 12.00 -17.16
CA PRO A 23 9.45 11.48 -18.42
C PRO A 23 10.56 12.33 -19.05
N ASP A 24 10.48 13.65 -18.89
CA ASP A 24 11.42 14.63 -19.46
C ASP A 24 12.62 14.94 -18.53
N ALA A 25 12.75 14.26 -17.39
CA ALA A 25 13.91 14.42 -16.51
C ALA A 25 15.17 13.86 -17.15
N ASP A 26 16.34 14.35 -16.71
CA ASP A 26 17.61 13.79 -17.13
C ASP A 26 17.70 12.30 -16.71
N ARG A 27 18.16 11.45 -17.63
CA ARG A 27 18.27 9.99 -17.40
C ARG A 27 19.28 9.62 -16.32
N SER A 28 20.21 10.49 -16.00
CA SER A 28 21.18 10.32 -14.91
C SER A 28 20.61 10.66 -13.54
N GLU A 29 19.50 11.40 -13.48
CA GLU A 29 18.87 11.80 -12.22
C GLU A 29 18.12 10.62 -11.59
N SER A 30 18.27 10.51 -10.27
CA SER A 30 17.47 9.61 -9.43
C SER A 30 16.58 10.39 -8.47
N ILE A 31 15.53 9.73 -7.98
CA ILE A 31 14.63 10.24 -6.95
C ILE A 31 14.52 9.21 -5.83
N GLU A 32 14.52 9.67 -4.60
CA GLU A 32 14.18 8.86 -3.44
C GLU A 32 12.71 9.09 -3.08
N LEU A 33 12.00 8.01 -2.89
CA LEU A 33 10.58 8.01 -2.57
C LEU A 33 10.37 7.32 -1.23
N PRO A 34 9.66 7.97 -0.29
CA PRO A 34 9.26 7.31 0.93
C PRO A 34 8.17 6.29 0.64
N VAL A 35 8.26 5.12 1.25
CA VAL A 35 7.17 4.17 1.37
C VAL A 35 6.43 4.47 2.67
N ILE A 36 5.15 4.80 2.59
CA ILE A 36 4.37 5.24 3.74
C ILE A 36 3.33 4.16 4.08
N CYS A 37 3.40 3.65 5.30
CA CYS A 37 2.35 2.85 5.90
C CYS A 37 1.52 3.71 6.84
N THR A 38 0.22 3.46 6.95
CA THR A 38 -0.66 4.29 7.80
C THR A 38 -1.40 3.43 8.80
N LEU A 39 -1.11 3.64 10.10
CA LEU A 39 -1.87 3.03 11.19
C LEU A 39 -3.08 3.90 11.54
N LEU A 40 -4.26 3.31 11.53
CA LEU A 40 -5.53 3.89 11.98
C LEU A 40 -5.95 3.18 13.27
N ARG A 41 -5.90 3.91 14.40
CA ARG A 41 -6.33 3.38 15.70
C ARG A 41 -7.83 3.66 15.89
N HIS A 42 -8.65 2.71 15.48
CA HIS A 42 -10.10 2.78 15.57
C HIS A 42 -10.61 2.20 16.90
N ALA A 43 -11.79 2.60 17.34
CA ALA A 43 -12.37 2.10 18.59
C ALA A 43 -12.69 0.59 18.57
N GLN A 44 -12.87 0.01 17.38
CA GLN A 44 -13.19 -1.40 17.16
C GLN A 44 -11.95 -2.24 16.77
N GLY A 45 -10.77 -1.64 16.63
CA GLY A 45 -9.53 -2.35 16.27
C GLY A 45 -8.53 -1.47 15.54
N ASN A 46 -7.31 -1.95 15.41
CA ASN A 46 -6.24 -1.29 14.69
C ASN A 46 -6.23 -1.72 13.22
N VAL A 47 -6.23 -0.76 12.31
CA VAL A 47 -6.18 -0.97 10.86
C VAL A 47 -4.87 -0.42 10.32
N LEU A 48 -4.12 -1.23 9.57
CA LEU A 48 -2.89 -0.81 8.91
C LEU A 48 -3.12 -0.75 7.40
N PHE A 49 -2.85 0.39 6.78
CA PHE A 49 -2.90 0.59 5.33
C PHE A 49 -1.48 0.51 4.79
N ASP A 50 -1.20 -0.52 4.00
CA ASP A 50 0.09 -0.99 3.51
C ASP A 50 1.06 -1.43 4.61
N THR A 51 1.99 -2.33 4.26
CA THR A 51 2.95 -2.91 5.20
C THR A 51 4.41 -2.61 4.85
N GLY A 52 4.67 -1.93 3.74
CA GLY A 52 6.01 -1.51 3.34
C GLY A 52 6.91 -2.64 2.83
N CYS A 53 8.18 -2.32 2.66
CA CYS A 53 9.20 -3.27 2.23
C CYS A 53 9.53 -4.28 3.33
N HIS A 54 9.83 -5.52 2.92
CA HIS A 54 10.30 -6.55 3.85
C HIS A 54 11.63 -6.13 4.51
N PRO A 55 11.84 -6.35 5.83
CA PRO A 55 13.04 -5.95 6.55
C PRO A 55 14.35 -6.52 6.00
N ASP A 56 14.31 -7.70 5.36
CA ASP A 56 15.48 -8.36 4.79
C ASP A 56 15.89 -7.81 3.42
N VAL A 57 15.09 -6.94 2.80
CA VAL A 57 15.39 -6.40 1.47
C VAL A 57 16.74 -5.68 1.41
N PRO A 58 17.15 -4.87 2.41
CA PRO A 58 18.46 -4.19 2.36
C PRO A 58 19.66 -5.14 2.37
N GLU A 59 19.52 -6.28 3.06
CA GLU A 59 20.60 -7.26 3.20
C GLU A 59 20.64 -8.25 2.02
N ASN A 60 19.47 -8.59 1.48
CA ASN A 60 19.32 -9.58 0.42
C ASN A 60 18.41 -9.10 -0.73
N PRO A 61 18.67 -7.93 -1.35
CA PRO A 61 17.76 -7.35 -2.31
C PRO A 61 17.49 -8.24 -3.52
N ALA A 62 18.50 -8.88 -4.08
CA ALA A 62 18.35 -9.75 -5.24
C ALA A 62 17.50 -11.01 -4.94
N SER A 63 17.65 -11.59 -3.76
CA SER A 63 16.88 -12.74 -3.32
C SER A 63 15.41 -12.38 -3.05
N ARG A 64 15.16 -11.18 -2.50
CA ARG A 64 13.80 -10.73 -2.16
C ARG A 64 13.06 -10.16 -3.37
N TRP A 65 13.74 -9.39 -4.24
CA TRP A 65 13.11 -8.61 -5.31
C TRP A 65 13.37 -9.15 -6.72
N HIS A 66 14.10 -10.28 -6.85
CA HIS A 66 14.21 -11.06 -8.09
C HIS A 66 14.60 -10.22 -9.32
N GLY A 67 15.48 -9.24 -9.17
CA GLY A 67 15.95 -8.36 -10.24
C GLY A 67 15.33 -6.96 -10.23
N MET A 68 14.26 -6.71 -9.49
CA MET A 68 13.66 -5.36 -9.35
C MET A 68 14.63 -4.38 -8.65
N GLU A 69 15.52 -4.87 -7.78
CA GLU A 69 16.55 -4.07 -7.11
C GLU A 69 17.50 -3.35 -8.06
N LYS A 70 17.55 -3.73 -9.33
CA LYS A 70 18.38 -3.07 -10.35
C LYS A 70 17.83 -1.71 -10.79
N PHE A 71 16.55 -1.48 -10.60
CA PHE A 71 15.87 -0.24 -10.98
C PHE A 71 15.09 0.40 -9.83
N MET A 72 14.71 -0.37 -8.81
CA MET A 72 14.10 0.11 -7.58
C MET A 72 15.02 -0.27 -6.41
N ILE A 73 15.96 0.64 -6.07
CA ILE A 73 17.00 0.37 -5.08
C ILE A 73 16.43 0.63 -3.69
N PRO A 74 16.40 -0.39 -2.79
CA PRO A 74 15.91 -0.19 -1.43
C PRO A 74 16.88 0.67 -0.62
N ILE A 75 16.33 1.60 0.15
CA ILE A 75 17.05 2.44 1.10
C ILE A 75 16.34 2.31 2.44
N MET A 76 16.81 1.41 3.27
CA MET A 76 16.19 1.10 4.56
C MET A 76 17.27 1.03 5.63
N PRO A 77 17.65 2.15 6.25
CA PRO A 77 18.48 2.12 7.46
C PRO A 77 17.86 1.21 8.51
N LYS A 78 18.69 0.61 9.35
CA LYS A 78 18.24 -0.28 10.42
C LYS A 78 17.13 0.40 11.25
N GLY A 79 15.99 -0.28 11.40
CA GLY A 79 14.82 0.24 12.10
C GLY A 79 13.90 1.14 11.28
N GLU A 80 14.21 1.42 10.02
CA GLU A 80 13.31 2.18 9.13
C GLU A 80 12.38 1.22 8.36
N ASN A 81 11.45 0.59 9.07
CA ASN A 81 10.40 -0.27 8.54
C ASN A 81 9.15 -0.17 9.41
N VAL A 82 8.03 -0.68 8.91
CA VAL A 82 6.73 -0.59 9.59
C VAL A 82 6.72 -1.27 10.97
N LEU A 83 7.39 -2.40 11.14
CA LEU A 83 7.42 -3.14 12.41
C LEU A 83 8.11 -2.32 13.51
N SER A 84 9.26 -1.72 13.19
CA SER A 84 9.97 -0.82 14.12
C SER A 84 9.15 0.45 14.39
N GLY A 85 8.45 0.98 13.39
CA GLY A 85 7.57 2.13 13.55
C GLY A 85 6.40 1.84 14.49
N LEU A 86 5.76 0.68 14.36
CA LEU A 86 4.69 0.22 15.25
C LEU A 86 5.20 0.06 16.68
N SER A 87 6.29 -0.69 16.87
CA SER A 87 6.89 -0.92 18.21
C SER A 87 7.29 0.40 18.87
N GLY A 88 7.81 1.37 18.10
CA GLY A 88 8.17 2.70 18.60
C GLY A 88 6.99 3.51 19.18
N ILE A 89 5.76 3.16 18.84
CA ILE A 89 4.53 3.77 19.38
C ILE A 89 3.73 2.81 20.28
N GLY A 90 4.38 1.71 20.72
CA GLY A 90 3.80 0.72 21.64
C GLY A 90 2.70 -0.13 21.00
N VAL A 91 2.82 -0.47 19.72
CA VAL A 91 1.92 -1.35 18.97
C VAL A 91 2.76 -2.48 18.38
N GLU A 92 2.36 -3.71 18.61
CA GLU A 92 3.00 -4.89 18.02
C GLU A 92 2.22 -5.38 16.79
N ALA A 93 2.85 -6.22 15.96
CA ALA A 93 2.19 -6.77 14.77
C ALA A 93 0.91 -7.55 15.11
N ASP A 94 0.90 -8.22 16.26
CA ASP A 94 -0.23 -8.98 16.78
C ASP A 94 -1.40 -8.11 17.28
N ASP A 95 -1.20 -6.80 17.43
CA ASP A 95 -2.25 -5.83 17.79
C ASP A 95 -2.98 -5.26 16.57
N ILE A 96 -2.58 -5.66 15.36
CA ILE A 96 -3.25 -5.24 14.12
C ILE A 96 -4.36 -6.23 13.80
N ASP A 97 -5.58 -5.69 13.67
CA ASP A 97 -6.79 -6.48 13.40
C ASP A 97 -7.07 -6.58 11.89
N VAL A 98 -6.76 -5.53 11.14
CA VAL A 98 -6.95 -5.47 9.69
C VAL A 98 -5.72 -4.87 9.02
N VAL A 99 -5.23 -5.51 7.96
CA VAL A 99 -4.29 -4.95 7.02
C VAL A 99 -5.02 -4.70 5.70
N ILE A 100 -4.90 -3.50 5.17
CA ILE A 100 -5.39 -3.14 3.84
C ILE A 100 -4.19 -3.08 2.92
N CYS A 101 -4.13 -3.96 1.92
CA CYS A 101 -3.14 -3.85 0.85
C CYS A 101 -3.71 -2.95 -0.25
N SER A 102 -3.16 -1.75 -0.41
CA SER A 102 -3.55 -0.86 -1.50
C SER A 102 -3.37 -1.55 -2.85
N HIS A 103 -2.26 -2.27 -2.97
CA HIS A 103 -1.91 -3.18 -4.06
C HIS A 103 -0.80 -4.14 -3.61
N LEU A 104 -0.36 -5.07 -4.47
CA LEU A 104 0.55 -6.16 -4.07
C LEU A 104 1.97 -6.01 -4.63
N HIS A 105 2.47 -4.78 -4.81
CA HIS A 105 3.89 -4.56 -5.05
C HIS A 105 4.71 -4.74 -3.75
N PRO A 106 5.99 -5.16 -3.86
CA PRO A 106 6.77 -5.60 -2.69
C PRO A 106 7.15 -4.49 -1.72
N ASP A 107 7.07 -3.25 -2.13
CA ASP A 107 7.24 -2.07 -1.27
C ASP A 107 5.94 -1.67 -0.54
N HIS A 108 4.80 -2.30 -0.83
CA HIS A 108 3.51 -2.07 -0.16
C HIS A 108 3.04 -3.28 0.64
N CYS A 109 3.38 -4.51 0.25
CA CYS A 109 2.91 -5.73 0.90
C CYS A 109 4.02 -6.59 1.54
N GLY A 110 5.28 -6.12 1.53
CA GLY A 110 6.45 -6.90 1.92
C GLY A 110 6.44 -7.42 3.36
N CYS A 111 5.76 -6.75 4.27
CA CYS A 111 5.65 -7.22 5.67
C CYS A 111 4.35 -7.98 5.98
N ASN A 112 3.53 -8.33 5.01
CA ASN A 112 2.24 -9.00 5.25
C ASN A 112 2.35 -10.24 6.14
N ALA A 113 3.38 -11.06 5.94
CA ALA A 113 3.61 -12.29 6.71
C ALA A 113 3.76 -12.11 8.23
N PHE A 114 4.07 -10.90 8.69
CA PHE A 114 4.25 -10.60 10.12
C PHE A 114 2.91 -10.38 10.84
N PHE A 115 1.85 -10.02 10.13
CA PHE A 115 0.54 -9.66 10.70
C PHE A 115 -0.40 -10.87 10.78
N ARG A 116 0.02 -11.92 11.47
CA ARG A 116 -0.61 -13.25 11.45
C ARG A 116 -2.04 -13.29 11.99
N LYS A 117 -2.42 -12.34 12.84
CA LYS A 117 -3.77 -12.24 13.43
C LYS A 117 -4.70 -11.34 12.65
N ALA A 118 -4.15 -10.54 11.72
CA ALA A 118 -4.93 -9.58 10.96
C ALA A 118 -5.74 -10.26 9.84
N THR A 119 -6.86 -9.66 9.50
CA THR A 119 -7.53 -9.90 8.22
C THR A 119 -6.83 -9.08 7.14
N LEU A 120 -6.27 -9.70 6.10
CA LEU A 120 -5.64 -9.00 4.99
C LEU A 120 -6.67 -8.74 3.89
N MET A 121 -7.04 -7.48 3.70
CA MET A 121 -7.99 -7.05 2.65
C MET A 121 -7.24 -6.62 1.40
N VAL A 122 -7.66 -7.12 0.25
CA VAL A 122 -7.10 -6.78 -1.07
C VAL A 122 -8.24 -6.76 -2.09
N HIS A 123 -8.15 -5.93 -3.13
CA HIS A 123 -9.15 -5.95 -4.19
C HIS A 123 -9.07 -7.26 -5.00
N ALA A 124 -10.24 -7.86 -5.33
CA ALA A 124 -10.29 -9.13 -6.07
C ALA A 124 -9.47 -9.12 -7.37
N ARG A 125 -9.53 -8.03 -8.15
CA ARG A 125 -8.73 -7.87 -9.38
C ARG A 125 -7.23 -7.78 -9.14
N GLU A 126 -6.80 -7.31 -7.97
CA GLU A 126 -5.40 -7.25 -7.60
C GLU A 126 -4.87 -8.65 -7.33
N LEU A 127 -5.64 -9.43 -6.57
CA LEU A 127 -5.31 -10.80 -6.28
C LEU A 127 -5.30 -11.66 -7.55
N GLU A 128 -6.28 -11.47 -8.45
CA GLU A 128 -6.31 -12.11 -9.76
C GLU A 128 -5.06 -11.80 -10.60
N ALA A 129 -4.65 -10.52 -10.65
CA ALA A 129 -3.45 -10.09 -11.38
C ALA A 129 -2.16 -10.69 -10.78
N ALA A 130 -2.05 -10.74 -9.45
CA ALA A 130 -0.90 -11.33 -8.76
C ALA A 130 -0.84 -12.86 -8.92
N GLN A 131 -1.97 -13.53 -9.13
CA GLN A 131 -2.08 -14.98 -9.38
C GLN A 131 -1.82 -15.37 -10.84
N ALA A 132 -1.53 -14.44 -11.74
CA ALA A 132 -1.14 -14.74 -13.11
C ALA A 132 0.07 -15.68 -13.17
N PRO A 133 0.37 -16.31 -14.33
CA PRO A 133 1.58 -17.10 -14.48
C PRO A 133 2.84 -16.36 -13.99
N GLU A 134 3.73 -17.03 -13.27
CA GLU A 134 4.82 -16.42 -12.50
C GLU A 134 5.64 -15.39 -13.28
N ALA A 135 6.04 -15.71 -14.52
CA ALA A 135 6.81 -14.78 -15.35
C ALA A 135 6.04 -13.48 -15.65
N GLN A 136 4.72 -13.56 -15.84
CA GLN A 136 3.86 -12.41 -16.07
C GLN A 136 3.65 -11.62 -14.78
N ALA A 137 3.40 -12.28 -13.66
CA ALA A 137 3.22 -11.66 -12.36
C ALA A 137 4.49 -10.91 -11.94
N VAL A 138 5.67 -11.54 -12.03
CA VAL A 138 6.97 -10.90 -11.72
C VAL A 138 7.24 -9.72 -12.65
N ALA A 139 6.95 -9.83 -13.95
CA ALA A 139 7.10 -8.71 -14.89
C ALA A 139 6.17 -7.53 -14.57
N ALA A 140 5.04 -7.79 -13.92
CA ALA A 140 4.11 -6.78 -13.43
C ALA A 140 4.40 -6.30 -11.99
N GLY A 141 5.47 -6.79 -11.35
CA GLY A 141 5.91 -6.35 -10.02
C GLY A 141 5.35 -7.17 -8.85
N TYR A 142 4.65 -8.27 -9.10
CA TYR A 142 4.10 -9.13 -8.05
C TYR A 142 5.09 -10.22 -7.63
N LEU A 143 5.43 -10.27 -6.36
CA LEU A 143 6.33 -11.28 -5.80
C LEU A 143 5.56 -12.16 -4.80
N ARG A 144 5.37 -13.45 -5.14
CA ARG A 144 4.62 -14.41 -4.31
C ARG A 144 5.09 -14.45 -2.86
N ALA A 145 6.40 -14.31 -2.64
CA ALA A 145 7.00 -14.31 -1.31
C ALA A 145 6.45 -13.22 -0.37
N ASP A 146 5.81 -12.17 -0.89
CA ASP A 146 5.32 -11.04 -0.11
C ASP A 146 3.80 -11.06 0.11
N TRP A 147 3.05 -11.88 -0.65
CA TRP A 147 1.60 -11.93 -0.52
C TRP A 147 0.98 -13.34 -0.44
N ASP A 148 1.65 -14.39 -0.94
CA ASP A 148 1.11 -15.76 -0.96
C ASP A 148 1.55 -16.54 0.30
N HIS A 149 0.89 -16.27 1.42
CA HIS A 149 1.18 -16.88 2.70
C HIS A 149 0.03 -17.79 3.15
N PRO A 150 0.33 -18.93 3.84
CA PRO A 150 -0.72 -19.79 4.38
C PRO A 150 -1.53 -19.13 5.51
N ALA A 151 -0.94 -18.15 6.19
CA ALA A 151 -1.58 -17.31 7.21
C ALA A 151 -0.78 -16.00 7.39
N PRO A 152 -1.43 -14.85 7.39
CA PRO A 152 -2.87 -14.63 7.18
C PRO A 152 -3.26 -14.80 5.70
N ALA A 153 -4.46 -15.32 5.46
CA ALA A 153 -4.98 -15.44 4.11
C ALA A 153 -5.51 -14.08 3.60
N MET A 154 -5.37 -13.84 2.28
CA MET A 154 -5.95 -12.67 1.64
C MET A 154 -7.47 -12.79 1.58
N THR A 155 -8.16 -11.72 1.97
CA THR A 155 -9.60 -11.56 1.87
C THR A 155 -9.92 -10.60 0.72
N PRO A 156 -10.41 -11.11 -0.42
CA PRO A 156 -10.74 -10.26 -1.55
C PRO A 156 -11.97 -9.42 -1.25
N VAL A 157 -11.90 -8.14 -1.65
CA VAL A 157 -13.02 -7.19 -1.59
C VAL A 157 -13.34 -6.63 -2.98
N GLU A 158 -14.55 -6.15 -3.19
CA GLU A 158 -15.00 -5.54 -4.44
C GLU A 158 -15.71 -4.21 -4.16
N GLY A 159 -15.50 -3.25 -5.06
CA GLY A 159 -16.17 -1.96 -4.97
C GLY A 159 -15.79 -1.15 -3.72
N GLU A 160 -16.68 -0.25 -3.33
CA GLU A 160 -16.53 0.50 -2.08
C GLU A 160 -16.82 -0.41 -0.89
N THR A 161 -15.92 -0.43 0.09
CA THR A 161 -16.03 -1.31 1.26
C THR A 161 -15.78 -0.52 2.55
N ASP A 162 -16.76 -0.49 3.43
CA ASP A 162 -16.62 0.08 4.78
C ASP A 162 -15.94 -0.95 5.69
N VAL A 163 -14.70 -0.66 6.09
CA VAL A 163 -13.84 -1.61 6.81
C VAL A 163 -14.38 -1.95 8.21
N MET A 164 -14.93 -0.94 8.90
CA MET A 164 -15.39 -1.07 10.30
C MET A 164 -16.91 -0.95 10.44
N GLY A 165 -17.64 -0.68 9.34
CA GLY A 165 -19.10 -0.58 9.33
C GLY A 165 -19.67 0.72 9.89
N ASP A 166 -18.84 1.74 10.10
CA ASP A 166 -19.28 3.04 10.66
C ASP A 166 -19.00 4.24 9.72
N GLY A 167 -18.54 3.97 8.50
CA GLY A 167 -18.25 4.95 7.47
C GLY A 167 -16.97 5.74 7.66
N ARG A 168 -16.13 5.40 8.65
CA ARG A 168 -14.89 6.15 8.93
C ARG A 168 -13.72 5.73 8.08
N ILE A 169 -13.65 4.46 7.69
CA ILE A 169 -12.60 3.88 6.85
C ILE A 169 -13.29 3.18 5.69
N VAL A 170 -13.31 3.83 4.54
CA VAL A 170 -13.98 3.30 3.34
C VAL A 170 -12.95 3.08 2.24
N LEU A 171 -12.81 1.83 1.79
CA LEU A 171 -11.97 1.48 0.65
C LEU A 171 -12.61 1.95 -0.64
N LEU A 172 -11.81 2.51 -1.52
CA LEU A 172 -12.22 3.02 -2.84
C LEU A 172 -11.37 2.38 -3.93
N PRO A 173 -11.96 1.73 -4.95
CA PRO A 173 -11.20 1.29 -6.11
C PRO A 173 -10.58 2.48 -6.85
N LEU A 174 -9.26 2.42 -7.04
CA LEU A 174 -8.46 3.44 -7.76
C LEU A 174 -7.58 2.77 -8.83
N PRO A 175 -8.16 1.96 -9.75
CA PRO A 175 -7.37 1.21 -10.71
C PRO A 175 -6.58 2.16 -11.64
N GLY A 176 -5.35 1.78 -11.95
CA GLY A 176 -4.47 2.57 -12.83
C GLY A 176 -3.02 2.13 -12.74
N HIS A 177 -2.38 2.29 -11.59
CA HIS A 177 -1.03 1.79 -11.32
C HIS A 177 -1.01 0.26 -11.38
N THR A 178 -1.96 -0.37 -10.69
CA THR A 178 -2.31 -1.79 -10.86
C THR A 178 -3.80 -1.97 -11.16
N PRO A 179 -4.23 -3.16 -11.65
CA PRO A 179 -5.64 -3.41 -12.03
C PRO A 179 -6.62 -3.35 -10.86
N GLY A 180 -6.17 -3.73 -9.66
CA GLY A 180 -7.00 -3.79 -8.47
C GLY A 180 -6.59 -2.80 -7.37
N MET A 181 -5.83 -1.78 -7.71
CA MET A 181 -5.40 -0.78 -6.72
C MET A 181 -6.57 -0.15 -5.98
N MET A 182 -6.40 0.03 -4.67
CA MET A 182 -7.36 0.70 -3.79
C MET A 182 -6.72 1.87 -3.06
N GLY A 183 -7.54 2.86 -2.72
CA GLY A 183 -7.25 3.86 -1.70
C GLY A 183 -8.19 3.70 -0.51
N ALA A 184 -7.96 4.46 0.55
CA ALA A 184 -8.85 4.52 1.70
C ALA A 184 -9.26 5.97 2.01
N LEU A 185 -10.57 6.22 2.05
CA LEU A 185 -11.13 7.46 2.56
C LEU A 185 -11.28 7.33 4.08
N VAL A 186 -10.49 8.12 4.81
CA VAL A 186 -10.43 8.11 6.28
C VAL A 186 -11.06 9.39 6.80
N ARG A 187 -12.03 9.28 7.72
CA ARG A 187 -12.71 10.41 8.36
C ARG A 187 -12.34 10.49 9.83
N LEU A 188 -11.57 11.53 10.18
CA LEU A 188 -11.17 11.83 11.55
C LEU A 188 -12.08 12.89 12.14
N GLU A 189 -12.52 12.73 13.40
CA GLU A 189 -13.47 13.64 14.05
C GLU A 189 -12.96 15.08 14.10
N ASN A 190 -11.66 15.25 14.37
CA ASN A 190 -11.08 16.57 14.64
C ASN A 190 -10.25 17.14 13.47
N SER A 191 -9.98 16.33 12.43
CA SER A 191 -9.06 16.71 11.35
C SER A 191 -9.69 16.61 9.95
N GLY A 192 -10.96 16.19 9.86
CA GLY A 192 -11.68 16.06 8.61
C GLY A 192 -11.37 14.76 7.86
N ALA A 193 -11.54 14.78 6.53
CA ALA A 193 -11.39 13.61 5.68
C ALA A 193 -10.05 13.62 4.94
N PHE A 194 -9.43 12.44 4.87
CA PHE A 194 -8.18 12.18 4.15
C PHE A 194 -8.38 11.07 3.14
N LEU A 195 -7.78 11.19 1.97
CA LEU A 195 -7.68 10.11 1.01
C LEU A 195 -6.26 9.55 1.05
N LEU A 196 -6.10 8.32 1.51
CA LEU A 196 -4.88 7.54 1.38
C LEU A 196 -4.89 6.96 -0.04
N ALA A 197 -4.20 7.61 -0.96
CA ALA A 197 -4.28 7.28 -2.39
C ALA A 197 -3.19 6.30 -2.84
N SER A 198 -2.18 6.03 -2.01
CA SER A 198 -1.01 5.21 -2.36
C SER A 198 -0.46 5.63 -3.74
N ASP A 199 -0.11 4.70 -4.61
CA ASP A 199 0.48 4.96 -5.94
C ASP A 199 -0.50 5.42 -7.02
N ALA A 200 -1.78 5.63 -6.69
CA ALA A 200 -2.73 6.29 -7.61
C ALA A 200 -2.36 7.74 -7.92
N LEU A 201 -1.58 8.39 -7.03
CA LEU A 201 -1.07 9.75 -7.21
C LEU A 201 0.45 9.74 -7.09
N THR A 202 1.13 9.66 -8.21
CA THR A 202 2.59 9.79 -8.28
C THR A 202 3.00 11.22 -8.66
N ARG A 203 4.11 11.69 -8.09
CA ARG A 203 4.65 13.03 -8.36
C ARG A 203 5.00 13.16 -9.85
N GLY A 204 4.32 14.04 -10.57
CA GLY A 204 4.56 14.32 -12.00
C GLY A 204 3.45 13.88 -12.93
N GLY A 205 2.49 13.11 -12.45
CA GLY A 205 1.34 12.66 -13.23
C GLY A 205 0.03 13.33 -12.85
N GLN A 206 -0.01 14.66 -12.71
CA GLN A 206 -1.30 15.34 -12.83
C GLN A 206 -1.77 15.23 -14.29
N ARG A 207 -2.20 14.03 -14.71
CA ARG A 207 -3.16 13.97 -15.80
C ARG A 207 -4.40 14.69 -15.31
N PRO A 208 -4.87 15.74 -16.02
CA PRO A 208 -6.11 16.40 -15.62
C PRO A 208 -7.16 15.30 -15.46
N ILE A 209 -7.81 15.25 -14.30
CA ILE A 209 -8.98 14.39 -14.10
C ILE A 209 -9.93 14.75 -15.22
N ARG A 210 -10.10 13.85 -16.19
CA ARG A 210 -11.13 14.04 -17.23
C ARG A 210 -12.44 14.09 -16.45
N GLN A 211 -13.03 15.28 -16.36
CA GLN A 211 -14.35 15.46 -15.80
C GLN A 211 -15.25 14.44 -16.48
N ARG A 212 -15.80 13.50 -15.72
CA ARG A 212 -16.85 12.64 -16.23
C ARG A 212 -17.96 13.57 -16.76
N PRO A 213 -18.47 13.35 -17.97
CA PRO A 213 -19.59 14.14 -18.44
C PRO A 213 -20.71 14.05 -17.38
N ARG A 214 -21.22 15.21 -16.96
CA ARG A 214 -22.39 15.28 -16.08
C ARG A 214 -23.48 14.44 -16.71
N CYS A 215 -23.89 13.37 -16.04
CA CYS A 215 -25.15 12.71 -16.39
C CYS A 215 -26.25 13.78 -16.35
N LEU A 216 -26.79 14.10 -17.51
CA LEU A 216 -27.99 14.92 -17.64
C LEU A 216 -29.07 14.26 -16.79
N ARG A 217 -29.54 14.95 -15.77
CA ARG A 217 -30.77 14.56 -15.08
C ARG A 217 -31.88 14.68 -16.12
N ASN A 218 -32.46 13.58 -16.47
CA ASN A 218 -33.74 13.61 -17.17
C ASN A 218 -34.77 14.16 -16.19
N SER A 219 -35.37 15.28 -16.59
CA SER A 219 -36.57 15.88 -16.03
C SER A 219 -37.80 14.97 -16.21
#